data_8f6eb31b2368045393372c37fdb508b1
#
_entry.id   8f6eb31b2368045393372c37fdb508b1
#
_cell.length_a   1.000
_cell.length_b   1.000
_cell.length_c   1.000
_cell.angle_alpha   90.00
_cell.angle_beta   90.00
_cell.angle_gamma   90.00
#
_symmetry.space_group_name_H-M   'P 1'
#
loop_
_entity.id
_entity.type
_entity.pdbx_description
1 polymer ?
#
loop_
_entity_poly.entity_id
_entity_poly.type
_entity_poly.pdbx_seq_one_letter_code
_entity_poly.pdbx_strand_id
1 'polypeptide(L)'
;MTSLIIRVDAVHETGLAHAARCSRLIDLLPERPRVHVLGQGEALSEFFPYDKIVPLKGPVDVFLKALVIETEADAVLVDQPAHDPVLWSALDALPQLKRLMVDDFGSDAPADLVINGTVIEDYHR
;
A
#
# COMPACT_ATOMS: atom_id res chain seq x y z
N MET A 1 17.18 7.57 -2.64
CA MET A 1 16.38 6.40 -2.20
C MET A 1 14.91 6.71 -2.38
N THR A 2 14.18 5.81 -3.01
CA THR A 2 12.75 5.95 -3.20
C THR A 2 11.99 5.81 -1.88
N SER A 3 11.01 6.67 -1.66
CA SER A 3 10.13 6.61 -0.50
C SER A 3 8.74 6.16 -0.94
N LEU A 4 8.26 5.09 -0.32
CA LEU A 4 7.02 4.43 -0.69
C LEU A 4 6.07 4.36 0.50
N ILE A 5 4.82 4.77 0.29
CA ILE A 5 3.74 4.52 1.24
C ILE A 5 2.97 3.29 0.77
N ILE A 6 2.71 2.37 1.68
CA ILE A 6 1.87 1.20 1.40
C ILE A 6 0.57 1.35 2.19
N ARG A 7 -0.57 1.38 1.50
CA ARG A 7 -1.89 1.37 2.15
C ARG A 7 -2.42 -0.06 2.12
N VAL A 8 -2.32 -0.73 3.26
CA VAL A 8 -2.75 -2.13 3.41
C VAL A 8 -3.14 -2.39 4.86
N ASP A 9 -4.04 -3.33 5.08
CA ASP A 9 -4.45 -3.77 6.40
C ASP A 9 -4.05 -5.23 6.64
N ALA A 10 -3.87 -5.58 7.92
CA ALA A 10 -3.59 -6.95 8.34
C ALA A 10 -4.50 -7.30 9.51
N VAL A 11 -5.80 -7.40 9.23
CA VAL A 11 -6.84 -7.74 10.19
C VAL A 11 -7.49 -9.06 9.81
N HIS A 12 -8.01 -9.79 10.80
CA HIS A 12 -8.55 -11.12 10.56
C HIS A 12 -9.75 -11.12 9.62
N GLU A 13 -10.59 -10.09 9.67
CA GLU A 13 -11.80 -9.98 8.86
C GLU A 13 -11.50 -9.86 7.36
N THR A 14 -10.40 -9.23 7.00
CA THR A 14 -9.99 -9.08 5.61
C THR A 14 -8.89 -10.05 5.22
N GLY A 15 -8.40 -10.85 6.18
CA GLY A 15 -7.29 -11.76 6.00
C GLY A 15 -5.93 -11.08 6.05
N LEU A 16 -4.90 -11.89 6.15
CA LEU A 16 -3.52 -11.41 6.24
C LEU A 16 -2.79 -11.48 4.90
N ALA A 17 -3.45 -12.03 3.87
CA ALA A 17 -2.83 -12.27 2.57
C ALA A 17 -2.37 -10.98 1.87
N HIS A 18 -3.13 -9.90 2.02
CA HIS A 18 -2.79 -8.61 1.41
C HIS A 18 -1.46 -8.07 1.94
N ALA A 19 -1.29 -8.07 3.26
CA ALA A 19 -0.04 -7.61 3.87
C ALA A 19 1.13 -8.51 3.49
N ALA A 20 0.93 -9.83 3.47
CA ALA A 20 1.96 -10.79 3.10
C ALA A 20 2.44 -10.57 1.66
N ARG A 21 1.53 -10.37 0.71
CA ARG A 21 1.94 -10.17 -0.69
C ARG A 21 2.59 -8.82 -0.93
N CYS A 22 2.15 -7.76 -0.23
CA CYS A 22 2.85 -6.47 -0.30
C CYS A 22 4.28 -6.59 0.20
N SER A 23 4.49 -7.28 1.30
CA SER A 23 5.82 -7.54 1.85
C SER A 23 6.71 -8.29 0.85
N ARG A 24 6.18 -9.33 0.22
CA ARG A 24 6.90 -10.08 -0.82
C ARG A 24 7.24 -9.21 -2.02
N LEU A 25 6.31 -8.36 -2.46
CA LEU A 25 6.54 -7.46 -3.58
C LEU A 25 7.70 -6.50 -3.31
N ILE A 26 7.78 -5.95 -2.10
CA ILE A 26 8.87 -5.07 -1.71
C ILE A 26 10.21 -5.82 -1.76
N ASP A 27 10.24 -7.05 -1.29
CA ASP A 27 11.45 -7.87 -1.29
C ASP A 27 11.94 -8.24 -2.69
N LEU A 28 11.05 -8.17 -3.69
CA LEU A 28 11.41 -8.42 -5.09
C LEU A 28 12.06 -7.23 -5.78
N LEU A 29 11.98 -6.05 -5.21
CA LEU A 29 12.53 -4.85 -5.84
C LEU A 29 14.07 -4.93 -5.83
N PRO A 30 14.73 -4.53 -6.93
CA PRO A 30 16.20 -4.55 -7.01
C PRO A 30 16.85 -3.69 -5.94
N GLU A 31 16.22 -2.58 -5.59
CA GLU A 31 16.65 -1.69 -4.53
C GLU A 31 15.46 -1.45 -3.60
N ARG A 32 15.65 -1.78 -2.32
CA ARG A 32 14.58 -1.66 -1.35
C ARG A 32 14.27 -0.18 -1.07
N PRO A 33 13.02 0.27 -1.27
CA PRO A 33 12.65 1.64 -0.94
C PRO A 33 12.54 1.83 0.57
N ARG A 34 12.52 3.08 0.99
CA ARG A 34 12.08 3.43 2.34
C ARG A 34 10.57 3.26 2.40
N VAL A 35 10.08 2.44 3.31
CA VAL A 35 8.67 2.05 3.36
C VAL A 35 8.00 2.58 4.62
N HIS A 36 6.82 3.19 4.42
CA HIS A 36 5.91 3.58 5.49
C HIS A 36 4.58 2.92 5.23
N VAL A 37 4.13 2.09 6.17
CA VAL A 37 2.88 1.34 6.03
C VAL A 37 1.77 2.10 6.76
N LEU A 38 0.73 2.46 6.04
CA LEU A 38 -0.47 3.10 6.60
C LEU A 38 -1.60 2.08 6.60
N GLY A 39 -2.02 1.63 7.77
CA GLY A 39 -3.04 0.60 7.84
C GLY A 39 -3.45 0.23 9.26
N GLN A 40 -4.31 -0.78 9.32
CA GLN A 40 -4.86 -1.32 10.56
C GLN A 40 -4.41 -2.77 10.75
N GLY A 41 -4.29 -3.17 12.00
CA GLY A 41 -4.00 -4.54 12.38
C GLY A 41 -2.62 -4.70 13.00
N GLU A 42 -2.58 -5.41 14.13
CA GLU A 42 -1.35 -5.64 14.86
C GLU A 42 -0.34 -6.49 14.08
N ALA A 43 -0.84 -7.35 13.20
CA ALA A 43 0.01 -8.22 12.39
C ALA A 43 0.84 -7.46 11.34
N LEU A 44 0.57 -6.18 11.07
CA LEU A 44 1.38 -5.41 10.13
C LEU A 44 2.86 -5.42 10.49
N SER A 45 3.19 -5.34 11.78
CA SER A 45 4.57 -5.38 12.24
C SER A 45 5.27 -6.72 11.98
N GLU A 46 4.53 -7.79 11.85
CA GLU A 46 5.08 -9.12 11.51
C GLU A 46 5.50 -9.19 10.05
N PHE A 47 4.71 -8.57 9.16
CA PHE A 47 5.01 -8.56 7.73
C PHE A 47 6.01 -7.47 7.32
N PHE A 48 6.07 -6.40 8.10
CA PHE A 48 6.96 -5.27 7.83
C PHE A 48 7.84 -4.95 9.04
N PRO A 49 8.72 -5.89 9.44
CA PRO A 49 9.46 -5.76 10.70
C PRO A 49 10.52 -4.66 10.68
N TYR A 50 10.94 -4.21 9.52
CA TYR A 50 11.99 -3.20 9.36
C TYR A 50 11.45 -1.86 8.88
N ASP A 51 10.14 -1.73 8.75
CA ASP A 51 9.51 -0.56 8.18
C ASP A 51 8.71 0.19 9.25
N LYS A 52 8.43 1.46 8.98
CA LYS A 52 7.62 2.24 9.90
C LYS A 52 6.13 1.97 9.66
N ILE A 53 5.44 1.61 10.72
CA ILE A 53 3.98 1.38 10.70
C ILE A 53 3.29 2.62 11.26
N VAL A 54 2.36 3.18 10.50
CA VAL A 54 1.50 4.28 10.92
C VAL A 54 0.09 3.74 11.06
N PRO A 55 -0.40 3.53 12.29
CA PRO A 55 -1.75 3.04 12.48
C PRO A 55 -2.80 4.02 11.94
N LEU A 56 -3.71 3.51 11.12
CA LEU A 56 -4.80 4.32 10.58
C LEU A 56 -5.92 4.41 11.61
N LYS A 57 -5.98 5.50 12.34
CA LYS A 57 -6.92 5.73 13.44
C LYS A 57 -7.92 6.84 13.17
N GLY A 58 -8.03 7.29 11.95
CA GLY A 58 -8.93 8.38 11.56
C GLY A 58 -9.14 8.40 10.06
N PRO A 59 -9.63 9.52 9.50
CA PRO A 59 -9.89 9.62 8.07
C PRO A 59 -8.63 9.37 7.24
N VAL A 60 -8.72 8.49 6.25
CA VAL A 60 -7.57 8.08 5.44
C VAL A 60 -6.96 9.25 4.66
N ASP A 61 -7.79 10.18 4.19
CA ASP A 61 -7.31 11.35 3.45
C ASP A 61 -6.43 12.24 4.31
N VAL A 62 -6.79 12.44 5.57
CA VAL A 62 -6.00 13.25 6.51
C VAL A 62 -4.67 12.58 6.80
N PHE A 63 -4.68 11.28 7.10
CA PHE A 63 -3.47 10.54 7.43
C PHE A 63 -2.53 10.43 6.22
N LEU A 64 -3.09 10.19 5.04
CA LEU A 64 -2.30 10.09 3.81
C LEU A 64 -1.60 11.41 3.49
N LYS A 65 -2.32 12.52 3.52
CA LYS A 65 -1.73 13.85 3.21
C LYS A 65 -0.63 14.20 4.18
N ALA A 66 -0.84 13.98 5.47
CA ALA A 66 0.18 14.23 6.49
C ALA A 66 1.42 13.38 6.26
N LEU A 67 1.24 12.10 5.96
CA LEU A 67 2.34 11.17 5.75
C LEU A 67 3.12 11.50 4.48
N VAL A 68 2.45 11.90 3.41
CA VAL A 68 3.11 12.34 2.16
C VAL A 68 4.03 13.54 2.42
N ILE A 69 3.55 14.52 3.17
CA ILE A 69 4.34 15.69 3.52
C ILE A 69 5.55 15.31 4.37
N GLU A 70 5.32 14.49 5.40
CA GLU A 70 6.37 14.09 6.34
C GLU A 70 7.46 13.25 5.66
N THR A 71 7.08 12.34 4.77
CA THR A 71 8.00 11.38 4.19
C THR A 71 8.54 11.77 2.82
N GLU A 72 7.98 12.80 2.20
CA GLU A 72 8.29 13.17 0.82
C GLU A 72 8.15 11.98 -0.14
N ALA A 73 7.07 11.22 0.02
CA ALA A 73 6.88 9.98 -0.71
C ALA A 73 6.82 10.20 -2.23
N ASP A 74 7.44 9.27 -2.96
CA ASP A 74 7.44 9.26 -4.42
C ASP A 74 6.26 8.49 -4.99
N ALA A 75 5.80 7.48 -4.25
CA ALA A 75 4.77 6.57 -4.72
C ALA A 75 3.92 6.03 -3.55
N VAL A 76 2.73 5.58 -3.89
CA VAL A 76 1.85 4.85 -2.99
C VAL A 76 1.44 3.54 -3.63
N LEU A 77 1.49 2.47 -2.86
CA LEU A 77 0.99 1.14 -3.24
C LEU A 77 -0.29 0.87 -2.45
N VAL A 78 -1.37 0.59 -3.15
CA VAL A 78 -2.67 0.29 -2.52
C VAL A 78 -2.99 -1.18 -2.72
N ASP A 79 -3.25 -1.88 -1.63
CA ASP A 79 -3.70 -3.26 -1.66
C ASP A 79 -4.86 -3.42 -0.66
N GLN A 80 -6.06 -3.29 -1.17
CA GLN A 80 -7.28 -3.37 -0.39
C GLN A 80 -8.30 -4.28 -1.04
N PRO A 81 -9.14 -4.97 -0.24
CA PRO A 81 -10.17 -5.88 -0.79
C PRO A 81 -11.29 -5.14 -1.52
N ALA A 82 -11.49 -3.87 -1.22
CA ALA A 82 -12.56 -3.08 -1.82
C ALA A 82 -12.06 -1.68 -2.16
N HIS A 83 -12.68 -1.07 -3.16
CA HIS A 83 -12.39 0.30 -3.55
C HIS A 83 -12.76 1.29 -2.43
N ASP A 84 -11.85 2.20 -2.13
CA ASP A 84 -12.04 3.25 -1.13
C ASP A 84 -12.09 4.62 -1.83
N PRO A 85 -13.28 5.18 -2.06
CA PRO A 85 -13.40 6.47 -2.78
C PRO A 85 -12.69 7.62 -2.08
N VAL A 86 -12.64 7.62 -0.76
CA VAL A 86 -11.98 8.68 0.01
C VAL A 86 -10.47 8.66 -0.25
N LEU A 87 -9.87 7.47 -0.24
CA LEU A 87 -8.45 7.29 -0.54
C LEU A 87 -8.12 7.79 -1.96
N TRP A 88 -8.87 7.33 -2.96
CA TRP A 88 -8.60 7.68 -4.35
C TRP A 88 -8.83 9.16 -4.64
N SER A 89 -9.84 9.77 -4.01
CA SER A 89 -10.06 11.21 -4.09
C SER A 89 -8.88 11.99 -3.50
N ALA A 90 -8.33 11.52 -2.38
CA ALA A 90 -7.14 12.14 -1.78
C ALA A 90 -5.92 12.02 -2.70
N LEU A 91 -5.75 10.87 -3.36
CA LEU A 91 -4.67 10.67 -4.31
C LEU A 91 -4.78 11.58 -5.53
N ASP A 92 -5.99 11.85 -5.99
CA ASP A 92 -6.22 12.81 -7.09
C ASP A 92 -5.74 14.22 -6.73
N ALA A 93 -5.76 14.57 -5.45
CA ALA A 93 -5.25 15.86 -4.97
C ALA A 93 -3.73 15.89 -4.78
N LEU A 94 -3.04 14.76 -5.03
CA LEU A 94 -1.61 14.59 -4.86
C LEU A 94 -0.97 14.08 -6.17
N PRO A 95 -1.01 14.88 -7.24
CA PRO A 95 -0.63 14.40 -8.57
C PRO A 95 0.85 14.06 -8.72
N GLN A 96 1.70 14.50 -7.79
CA GLN A 96 3.11 14.15 -7.78
C GLN A 96 3.39 12.70 -7.37
N LEU A 97 2.43 12.04 -6.71
CA LEU A 97 2.57 10.64 -6.31
C LEU A 97 2.29 9.69 -7.47
N LYS A 98 3.17 8.73 -7.66
CA LYS A 98 2.86 7.55 -8.50
C LYS A 98 1.92 6.64 -7.76
N ARG A 99 0.93 6.11 -8.46
CA ARG A 99 -0.14 5.28 -7.88
C ARG A 99 0.02 3.86 -8.38
N LEU A 100 0.35 2.97 -7.46
CA LEU A 100 0.50 1.55 -7.73
C LEU A 100 -0.65 0.82 -7.04
N MET A 101 -1.23 -0.15 -7.68
CA MET A 101 -2.34 -0.91 -7.11
C MET A 101 -2.16 -2.38 -7.35
N VAL A 102 -2.40 -3.19 -6.32
CA VAL A 102 -2.54 -4.64 -6.46
C VAL A 102 -4.03 -4.93 -6.63
N ASP A 103 -4.39 -5.57 -7.72
CA ASP A 103 -5.78 -5.83 -8.05
C ASP A 103 -5.96 -7.23 -8.61
N ASP A 104 -6.75 -8.03 -7.91
CA ASP A 104 -7.04 -9.42 -8.31
C ASP A 104 -8.24 -9.51 -9.26
N PHE A 105 -9.07 -8.49 -9.33
CA PHE A 105 -10.40 -8.59 -9.95
C PHE A 105 -10.65 -7.61 -11.10
N GLY A 106 -9.67 -6.79 -11.45
CA GLY A 106 -9.83 -5.82 -12.54
C GLY A 106 -10.66 -4.61 -12.15
N SER A 107 -10.07 -3.72 -11.37
CA SER A 107 -10.71 -2.46 -10.96
C SER A 107 -10.50 -1.36 -12.00
N ASP A 108 -11.44 -0.41 -12.06
CA ASP A 108 -11.33 0.82 -12.86
C ASP A 108 -10.63 1.96 -12.10
N ALA A 109 -9.98 1.67 -10.97
CA ALA A 109 -9.29 2.69 -10.21
C ALA A 109 -8.19 3.38 -11.05
N PRO A 110 -8.01 4.70 -10.91
CA PRO A 110 -7.07 5.46 -11.74
C PRO A 110 -5.63 5.32 -11.25
N ALA A 111 -5.08 4.12 -11.36
CA ALA A 111 -3.70 3.82 -10.99
C ALA A 111 -2.76 3.99 -12.19
N ASP A 112 -1.53 4.42 -11.92
CA ASP A 112 -0.47 4.50 -12.95
C ASP A 112 0.03 3.11 -13.32
N LEU A 113 0.01 2.17 -12.37
CA LEU A 113 0.39 0.78 -12.58
C LEU A 113 -0.50 -0.13 -11.75
N VAL A 114 -1.06 -1.12 -12.41
CA VAL A 114 -1.86 -2.17 -11.76
C VAL A 114 -1.08 -3.47 -11.78
N ILE A 115 -0.93 -4.08 -10.61
CA ILE A 115 -0.22 -5.34 -10.44
C ILE A 115 -1.25 -6.42 -10.12
N ASN A 116 -1.25 -7.48 -10.92
CA ASN A 116 -2.15 -8.61 -10.67
C ASN A 116 -1.57 -9.49 -9.57
N GLY A 117 -2.27 -9.58 -8.46
CA GLY A 117 -1.82 -10.35 -7.30
C GLY A 117 -1.64 -11.84 -7.57
N THR A 118 -2.45 -12.39 -8.47
CA THR A 118 -2.34 -13.80 -8.89
C THR A 118 -0.99 -14.06 -9.58
N VAL A 119 -0.54 -13.13 -10.40
CA VAL A 119 0.76 -13.25 -11.09
C VAL A 119 1.90 -13.25 -10.07
N ILE A 120 1.81 -12.41 -9.04
CA ILE A 120 2.82 -12.37 -7.98
C ILE A 120 2.89 -13.70 -7.24
N GLU A 121 1.74 -14.28 -6.89
CA GLU A 121 1.68 -15.57 -6.22
C GLU A 121 2.25 -16.70 -7.09
N ASP A 122 1.88 -16.72 -8.35
CA ASP A 122 2.38 -17.73 -9.29
C ASP A 122 3.89 -17.63 -9.46
N TYR A 123 4.44 -16.45 -9.44
CA TYR A 123 5.88 -16.23 -9.56
C TYR A 123 6.64 -16.86 -8.39
N HIS A 124 6.03 -16.93 -7.23
CA HIS A 124 6.67 -17.43 -5.99
C HIS A 124 6.46 -18.91 -5.72
N ARG A 125 5.75 -19.60 -6.58
CA ARG A 125 5.53 -21.04 -6.41
C ARG A 125 6.72 -21.90 -6.79
#